data_20e21b901d83378592e8b9bdce4ed82a
#
_entry.id   20e21b901d83378592e8b9bdce4ed82a
#
_cell.length_a   1.000
_cell.length_b   1.000
_cell.length_c   1.000
_cell.angle_alpha   90.00
_cell.angle_beta   90.00
_cell.angle_gamma   90.00
#
_symmetry.space_group_name_H-M   'P 1'
#
loop_
_entity.id
_entity.type
_entity.pdbx_description
1 polymer ?
#
loop_
_entity_poly.entity_id
_entity_poly.type
_entity_poly.pdbx_seq_one_letter_code
_entity_poly.pdbx_strand_id
1 'polypeptide(L)'
;MGLERTMGRRGLQRALVGVGAVATTFGALGVLQGGRGVLRGGAVSANVDSEMRFFASWYAVLGVLVLRAARRPESEATIVRACAAGFLLAACGRVFSMRALGPPSPVFKVLMGLEFAVPAVIVPWQLAIRRAANAA
;
A
#
# COMPACT_ATOMS: atom_id res chain seq x y z
N MET A 1 -15.97 18.62 -20.50
CA MET A 1 -16.36 17.38 -19.77
C MET A 1 -15.46 16.16 -20.06
N GLY A 2 -15.05 15.89 -21.29
CA GLY A 2 -14.17 14.74 -21.62
C GLY A 2 -12.74 14.85 -21.11
N LEU A 3 -12.11 15.99 -21.20
CA LEU A 3 -10.72 16.23 -20.80
C LEU A 3 -10.49 16.08 -19.29
N GLU A 4 -11.39 16.61 -18.46
CA GLU A 4 -11.30 16.50 -16.99
C GLU A 4 -11.45 15.04 -16.52
N ARG A 5 -12.36 14.28 -17.14
CA ARG A 5 -12.51 12.84 -16.86
C ARG A 5 -11.25 12.05 -17.21
N THR A 6 -10.64 12.36 -18.36
CA THR A 6 -9.41 11.71 -18.82
C THR A 6 -8.22 12.05 -17.91
N MET A 7 -8.10 13.30 -17.48
CA MET A 7 -7.05 13.74 -16.55
C MET A 7 -7.21 13.10 -15.18
N GLY A 8 -8.41 13.04 -14.62
CA GLY A 8 -8.69 12.37 -13.35
C GLY A 8 -8.35 10.88 -13.39
N ARG A 9 -8.72 10.18 -14.47
CA ARG A 9 -8.38 8.75 -14.67
C ARG A 9 -6.89 8.53 -14.77
N ARG A 10 -6.18 9.31 -15.58
CA ARG A 10 -4.72 9.22 -15.71
C ARG A 10 -3.99 9.54 -14.42
N GLY A 11 -4.49 10.52 -13.65
CA GLY A 11 -3.97 10.85 -12.33
C GLY A 11 -4.07 9.66 -11.37
N LEU A 12 -5.25 9.04 -11.28
CA LEU A 12 -5.46 7.83 -10.46
C LEU A 12 -4.56 6.68 -10.91
N GLN A 13 -4.42 6.43 -12.21
CA GLN A 13 -3.53 5.41 -12.73
C GLN A 13 -2.07 5.63 -12.27
N ARG A 14 -1.57 6.85 -12.39
CA ARG A 14 -0.21 7.21 -11.95
C ARG A 14 -0.02 7.02 -10.44
N ALA A 15 -1.00 7.43 -9.65
CA ALA A 15 -0.99 7.22 -8.20
C ALA A 15 -0.94 5.74 -7.84
N LEU A 16 -1.79 4.91 -8.47
CA LEU A 16 -1.79 3.46 -8.26
C LEU A 16 -0.48 2.80 -8.73
N VAL A 17 0.09 3.25 -9.85
CA VAL A 17 1.41 2.77 -10.29
C VAL A 17 2.48 3.11 -9.25
N GLY A 18 2.48 4.33 -8.72
CA GLY A 18 3.42 4.73 -7.66
C GLY A 18 3.28 3.85 -6.41
N VAL A 19 2.06 3.70 -5.90
CA VAL A 19 1.78 2.85 -4.72
C VAL A 19 2.19 1.39 -4.98
N GLY A 20 1.79 0.83 -6.11
CA GLY A 20 2.11 -0.56 -6.47
C GLY A 20 3.61 -0.80 -6.65
N ALA A 21 4.32 0.11 -7.30
CA ALA A 21 5.77 0.02 -7.49
C ALA A 21 6.51 0.08 -6.15
N VAL A 22 6.15 1.02 -5.27
CA VAL A 22 6.73 1.13 -3.93
C VAL A 22 6.46 -0.14 -3.12
N ALA A 23 5.22 -0.62 -3.07
CA ALA A 23 4.88 -1.83 -2.32
C ALA A 23 5.61 -3.07 -2.86
N THR A 24 5.66 -3.25 -4.19
CA THR A 24 6.39 -4.37 -4.81
C THR A 24 7.87 -4.33 -4.48
N THR A 25 8.50 -3.15 -4.61
CA THR A 25 9.93 -2.98 -4.33
C THR A 25 10.25 -3.23 -2.86
N PHE A 26 9.48 -2.63 -1.94
CA PHE A 26 9.66 -2.88 -0.50
C PHE A 26 9.44 -4.34 -0.14
N GLY A 27 8.43 -4.98 -0.70
CA GLY A 27 8.17 -6.39 -0.50
C GLY A 27 9.32 -7.26 -1.00
N ALA A 28 9.79 -7.06 -2.23
CA ALA A 28 10.90 -7.79 -2.80
C ALA A 28 12.19 -7.62 -1.99
N LEU A 29 12.54 -6.39 -1.62
CA LEU A 29 13.69 -6.10 -0.77
C LEU A 29 13.55 -6.76 0.62
N GLY A 30 12.35 -6.71 1.21
CA GLY A 30 12.09 -7.35 2.50
C GLY A 30 12.24 -8.88 2.46
N VAL A 31 11.82 -9.53 1.37
CA VAL A 31 12.05 -10.96 1.16
C VAL A 31 13.54 -11.28 1.06
N LEU A 32 14.30 -10.47 0.32
CA LEU A 32 15.75 -10.69 0.12
C LEU A 32 16.56 -10.39 1.38
N GLN A 33 16.27 -9.29 2.06
CA GLN A 33 17.07 -8.79 3.18
C GLN A 33 16.58 -9.28 4.54
N GLY A 34 15.33 -9.68 4.66
CA GLY A 34 14.71 -10.10 5.92
C GLY A 34 14.67 -9.01 6.98
N GLY A 35 14.54 -9.42 8.23
CA GLY A 35 14.43 -8.50 9.37
C GLY A 35 15.65 -7.61 9.58
N ARG A 36 16.84 -8.06 9.22
CA ARG A 36 18.09 -7.26 9.33
C ARG A 36 18.05 -6.03 8.43
N GLY A 37 17.54 -6.16 7.21
CA GLY A 37 17.42 -5.03 6.28
C GLY A 37 16.37 -4.01 6.70
N VAL A 38 15.25 -4.48 7.21
CA VAL A 38 14.13 -3.61 7.62
C VAL A 38 14.41 -2.90 8.95
N LEU A 39 15.04 -3.59 9.91
CA LEU A 39 15.23 -3.09 11.28
C LEU A 39 16.56 -2.38 11.49
N ARG A 40 17.37 -2.21 10.45
CA ARG A 40 18.66 -1.49 10.46
C ARG A 40 19.55 -1.78 11.67
N GLY A 41 20.00 -3.04 11.78
CA GLY A 41 21.19 -3.33 12.60
C GLY A 41 20.94 -3.83 14.02
N GLY A 42 19.74 -4.24 14.39
CA GLY A 42 19.49 -5.00 15.62
C GLY A 42 19.72 -6.51 15.45
N ALA A 43 20.03 -7.22 16.52
CA ALA A 43 20.00 -8.67 16.54
C ALA A 43 18.56 -9.14 16.31
N VAL A 44 18.33 -9.91 15.24
CA VAL A 44 17.01 -10.40 14.86
C VAL A 44 16.98 -11.90 15.06
N SER A 45 16.01 -12.41 15.83
CA SER A 45 15.83 -13.86 15.98
C SER A 45 15.37 -14.48 14.65
N ALA A 46 15.64 -15.78 14.46
CA ALA A 46 15.21 -16.51 13.28
C ALA A 46 13.69 -16.45 13.07
N ASN A 47 12.91 -16.48 14.14
CA ASN A 47 11.45 -16.35 14.05
C ASN A 47 11.02 -15.00 13.52
N VAL A 48 11.60 -13.91 14.04
CA VAL A 48 11.30 -12.54 13.57
C VAL A 48 11.73 -12.36 12.11
N ASP A 49 12.90 -12.86 11.72
CA ASP A 49 13.34 -12.80 10.31
C ASP A 49 12.40 -13.56 9.38
N SER A 50 11.95 -14.76 9.77
CA SER A 50 10.98 -15.56 9.02
C SER A 50 9.65 -14.82 8.84
N GLU A 51 9.09 -14.28 9.92
CA GLU A 51 7.84 -13.50 9.87
C GLU A 51 7.98 -12.24 8.99
N MET A 52 9.09 -11.53 9.09
CA MET A 52 9.34 -10.35 8.27
C MET A 52 9.37 -10.70 6.77
N ARG A 53 10.02 -11.80 6.38
CA ARG A 53 10.02 -12.28 4.98
C ARG A 53 8.63 -12.71 4.52
N PHE A 54 7.88 -13.38 5.38
CA PHE A 54 6.49 -13.78 5.10
C PHE A 54 5.62 -12.55 4.83
N PHE A 55 5.61 -11.54 5.69
CA PHE A 55 4.86 -10.32 5.45
C PHE A 55 5.36 -9.53 4.25
N ALA A 56 6.67 -9.49 4.01
CA ALA A 56 7.26 -8.85 2.84
C ALA A 56 6.79 -9.48 1.53
N SER A 57 6.64 -10.81 1.47
CA SER A 57 6.10 -11.48 0.29
C SER A 57 4.65 -11.07 -0.01
N TRP A 58 3.81 -10.89 1.01
CA TRP A 58 2.46 -10.34 0.85
C TRP A 58 2.46 -8.92 0.33
N TYR A 59 3.38 -8.07 0.81
CA TYR A 59 3.55 -6.71 0.28
C TYR A 59 3.91 -6.71 -1.21
N ALA A 60 4.81 -7.60 -1.64
CA ALA A 60 5.17 -7.75 -3.04
C ALA A 60 3.96 -8.15 -3.90
N VAL A 61 3.18 -9.16 -3.46
CA VAL A 61 1.98 -9.62 -4.16
C VAL A 61 0.92 -8.51 -4.23
N LEU A 62 0.63 -7.83 -3.13
CA LEU A 62 -0.31 -6.71 -3.11
C LEU A 62 0.13 -5.58 -4.04
N GLY A 63 1.42 -5.27 -4.08
CA GLY A 63 1.97 -4.29 -5.00
C GLY A 63 1.72 -4.65 -6.46
N VAL A 64 1.97 -5.90 -6.85
CA VAL A 64 1.68 -6.40 -8.21
C VAL A 64 0.18 -6.31 -8.53
N LEU A 65 -0.69 -6.64 -7.58
CA LEU A 65 -2.15 -6.52 -7.77
C LEU A 65 -2.58 -5.07 -7.98
N VAL A 66 -1.99 -4.13 -7.24
CA VAL A 66 -2.24 -2.68 -7.43
C VAL A 66 -1.74 -2.22 -8.79
N LEU A 67 -0.55 -2.65 -9.24
CA LEU A 67 -0.03 -2.36 -10.60
C LEU A 67 -0.95 -2.89 -11.68
N ARG A 68 -1.50 -4.09 -11.51
CA ARG A 68 -2.51 -4.64 -12.40
C ARG A 68 -3.77 -3.77 -12.42
N ALA A 69 -4.30 -3.42 -11.23
CA ALA A 69 -5.50 -2.60 -11.10
C ALA A 69 -5.33 -1.19 -11.68
N ALA A 70 -4.10 -0.65 -11.71
CA ALA A 70 -3.80 0.64 -12.31
C ALA A 70 -4.11 0.70 -13.81
N ARG A 71 -4.13 -0.43 -14.52
CA ARG A 71 -4.46 -0.48 -15.95
C ARG A 71 -5.93 -0.14 -16.21
N ARG A 72 -6.84 -0.57 -15.34
CA ARG A 72 -8.29 -0.38 -15.46
C ARG A 72 -8.91 -0.09 -14.07
N PRO A 73 -8.62 1.05 -13.45
CA PRO A 73 -9.02 1.33 -12.08
C PRO A 73 -10.54 1.40 -11.88
N GLU A 74 -11.30 1.67 -12.95
CA GLU A 74 -12.75 1.66 -12.95
C GLU A 74 -13.36 0.26 -12.79
N SER A 75 -12.77 -0.76 -13.39
CA SER A 75 -13.24 -2.15 -13.33
C SER A 75 -12.64 -2.96 -12.19
N GLU A 76 -11.42 -2.63 -11.75
CA GLU A 76 -10.68 -3.36 -10.71
C GLU A 76 -10.93 -2.80 -9.29
N ALA A 77 -12.14 -2.26 -9.06
CA ALA A 77 -12.51 -1.63 -7.80
C ALA A 77 -12.31 -2.52 -6.57
N THR A 78 -12.57 -3.82 -6.72
CA THR A 78 -12.41 -4.79 -5.62
C THR A 78 -10.96 -4.89 -5.17
N ILE A 79 -10.02 -4.97 -6.10
CA ILE A 79 -8.58 -5.03 -5.79
C ILE A 79 -8.15 -3.74 -5.10
N VAL A 80 -8.53 -2.57 -5.67
CA VAL A 80 -8.16 -1.27 -5.10
C VAL A 80 -8.66 -1.14 -3.66
N ARG A 81 -9.90 -1.51 -3.40
CA ARG A 81 -10.50 -1.39 -2.06
C ARG A 81 -9.97 -2.42 -1.08
N ALA A 82 -9.73 -3.66 -1.52
CA ALA A 82 -9.12 -4.68 -0.67
C ALA A 82 -7.71 -4.28 -0.24
N CYS A 83 -6.89 -3.76 -1.16
CA CYS A 83 -5.57 -3.24 -0.83
C CYS A 83 -5.64 -2.02 0.11
N ALA A 84 -6.59 -1.10 -0.12
CA ALA A 84 -6.81 0.04 0.75
C ALA A 84 -7.22 -0.39 2.18
N ALA A 85 -8.08 -1.39 2.31
CA ALA A 85 -8.43 -1.97 3.61
C ALA A 85 -7.22 -2.61 4.29
N GLY A 86 -6.36 -3.31 3.54
CA GLY A 86 -5.10 -3.86 4.05
C GLY A 86 -4.18 -2.78 4.60
N PHE A 87 -4.02 -1.65 3.91
CA PHE A 87 -3.25 -0.51 4.41
C PHE A 87 -3.83 0.07 5.71
N LEU A 88 -5.16 0.24 5.80
CA LEU A 88 -5.80 0.71 7.03
C LEU A 88 -5.59 -0.24 8.20
N LEU A 89 -5.71 -1.54 7.98
CA LEU A 89 -5.47 -2.55 9.01
C LEU A 89 -4.00 -2.54 9.46
N ALA A 90 -3.05 -2.39 8.53
CA ALA A 90 -1.64 -2.25 8.85
C ALA A 90 -1.37 -1.01 9.71
N ALA A 91 -1.95 0.14 9.35
CA ALA A 91 -1.85 1.37 10.13
C ALA A 91 -2.42 1.21 11.54
N CYS A 92 -3.59 0.58 11.68
CA CYS A 92 -4.18 0.27 13.00
C CYS A 92 -3.25 -0.64 13.82
N GLY A 93 -2.68 -1.68 13.23
CA GLY A 93 -1.71 -2.55 13.89
C GLY A 93 -0.49 -1.79 14.40
N ARG A 94 0.04 -0.83 13.61
CA ARG A 94 1.14 0.05 14.05
C ARG A 94 0.75 0.95 15.22
N VAL A 95 -0.49 1.46 15.24
CA VAL A 95 -0.99 2.25 16.38
C VAL A 95 -1.05 1.39 17.66
N PHE A 96 -1.52 0.14 17.56
CA PHE A 96 -1.53 -0.77 18.70
C PHE A 96 -0.11 -1.07 19.19
N SER A 97 0.83 -1.36 18.28
CA SER A 97 2.22 -1.58 18.63
C SER A 97 2.84 -0.36 19.31
N MET A 98 2.57 0.84 18.80
CA MET A 98 3.07 2.09 19.38
C MET A 98 2.53 2.34 20.80
N ARG A 99 1.27 1.96 21.05
CA ARG A 99 0.67 2.06 22.39
C ARG A 99 1.26 1.05 23.39
N ALA A 100 1.60 -0.15 22.90
CA ALA A 100 2.11 -1.23 23.74
C ALA A 100 3.61 -1.10 24.05
N LEU A 101 4.41 -0.67 23.07
CA LEU A 101 5.88 -0.71 23.11
C LEU A 101 6.54 0.67 23.00
N GLY A 102 5.75 1.74 22.84
CA GLY A 102 6.25 3.08 22.62
C GLY A 102 6.47 3.42 21.12
N PRO A 103 6.90 4.67 20.84
CA PRO A 103 6.98 5.18 19.48
C PRO A 103 8.07 4.49 18.67
N PRO A 104 7.76 4.00 17.45
CA PRO A 104 8.74 3.41 16.55
C PRO A 104 9.65 4.48 15.93
N SER A 105 10.66 4.02 15.18
CA SER A 105 11.56 4.92 14.46
C SER A 105 10.80 5.84 13.48
N PRO A 106 11.38 7.00 13.08
CA PRO A 106 10.73 7.96 12.19
C PRO A 106 10.25 7.34 10.88
N VAL A 107 10.97 6.38 10.31
CA VAL A 107 10.59 5.69 9.07
C VAL A 107 9.24 4.99 9.23
N PHE A 108 9.03 4.27 10.33
CA PHE A 108 7.76 3.57 10.57
C PHE A 108 6.60 4.53 10.86
N LYS A 109 6.86 5.72 11.42
CA LYS A 109 5.84 6.77 11.58
C LYS A 109 5.41 7.32 10.23
N VAL A 110 6.35 7.55 9.31
CA VAL A 110 6.05 7.97 7.93
C VAL A 110 5.24 6.91 7.21
N LEU A 111 5.64 5.64 7.29
CA LEU A 111 4.89 4.53 6.69
C LEU A 111 3.46 4.46 7.24
N MET A 112 3.28 4.57 8.54
CA MET A 112 1.94 4.60 9.17
C MET A 112 1.09 5.77 8.63
N GLY A 113 1.67 6.94 8.49
CA GLY A 113 1.00 8.10 7.89
C GLY A 113 0.55 7.84 6.46
N LEU A 114 1.40 7.23 5.63
CA LEU A 114 1.07 6.85 4.26
C LEU A 114 -0.02 5.75 4.21
N GLU A 115 0.02 4.79 5.12
CA GLU A 115 -0.96 3.72 5.24
C GLU A 115 -2.37 4.25 5.59
N PHE A 116 -2.49 5.39 6.26
CA PHE A 116 -3.76 6.11 6.43
C PHE A 116 -4.10 7.00 5.23
N ALA A 117 -3.13 7.76 4.71
CA ALA A 117 -3.35 8.75 3.67
C ALA A 117 -3.73 8.11 2.32
N VAL A 118 -3.06 7.03 1.93
CA VAL A 118 -3.30 6.36 0.64
C VAL A 118 -4.75 5.89 0.50
N PRO A 119 -5.35 5.14 1.43
CA PRO A 119 -6.76 4.77 1.37
C PRO A 119 -7.71 5.97 1.35
N ALA A 120 -7.43 6.98 2.19
CA ALA A 120 -8.27 8.18 2.28
C ALA A 120 -8.34 8.98 0.97
N VAL A 121 -7.31 8.93 0.15
CA VAL A 121 -7.25 9.61 -1.15
C VAL A 121 -7.72 8.69 -2.29
N ILE A 122 -7.18 7.48 -2.35
CA ILE A 122 -7.38 6.58 -3.50
C ILE A 122 -8.83 6.07 -3.58
N VAL A 123 -9.46 5.74 -2.45
CA VAL A 123 -10.81 5.16 -2.46
C VAL A 123 -11.87 6.16 -2.95
N PRO A 124 -11.96 7.40 -2.43
CA PRO A 124 -12.89 8.39 -2.96
C PRO A 124 -12.62 8.73 -4.43
N TRP A 125 -11.35 8.82 -4.81
CA TRP A 125 -10.97 9.10 -6.20
C TRP A 125 -11.42 7.99 -7.14
N GLN A 126 -11.18 6.73 -6.78
CA GLN A 126 -11.62 5.56 -7.55
C GLN A 126 -13.17 5.51 -7.66
N LEU A 127 -13.87 5.83 -6.58
CA LEU A 127 -15.34 5.91 -6.59
C LEU A 127 -15.85 6.97 -7.57
N ALA A 128 -15.23 8.15 -7.59
CA ALA A 128 -15.60 9.23 -8.51
C ALA A 128 -15.41 8.82 -9.98
N ILE A 129 -14.25 8.20 -10.30
CA ILE A 129 -13.96 7.70 -11.66
C ILE A 129 -14.98 6.63 -12.09
N ARG A 130 -15.29 5.68 -11.20
CA ARG A 130 -16.25 4.61 -11.49
C ARG A 130 -17.66 5.16 -11.72
N ARG A 131 -18.12 6.11 -10.90
CA ARG A 131 -19.42 6.76 -11.09
C ARG A 131 -19.50 7.48 -12.44
N ALA A 132 -18.43 8.19 -12.80
CA ALA A 132 -18.35 8.87 -14.09
C ALA A 132 -18.34 7.91 -15.29
N ALA A 133 -17.74 6.73 -15.15
CA ALA A 133 -17.74 5.70 -16.20
C ALA A 133 -19.12 5.05 -16.38
N ASN A 134 -19.86 4.83 -15.29
CA ASN A 134 -21.20 4.23 -15.34
C ASN A 134 -22.29 5.19 -15.83
N ALA A 135 -22.03 6.50 -15.86
CA ALA A 135 -22.96 7.53 -16.33
C ALA A 135 -22.74 7.92 -17.81
N ALA A 136 -21.84 7.27 -18.52
CA ALA A 136 -21.50 7.50 -19.92
C ALA A 136 -22.01 6.40 -20.82
#